data_71b83283b1be2bdf74f48581dcaf3ceb
#
_entry.id   71b83283b1be2bdf74f48581dcaf3ceb
#
_cell.length_a   1.000
_cell.length_b   1.000
_cell.length_c   1.000
_cell.angle_alpha   90.00
_cell.angle_beta   90.00
_cell.angle_gamma   90.00
#
_symmetry.space_group_name_H-M   'P 1'
#
loop_
_entity.id
_entity.type
_entity.pdbx_description
1 polymer ?
#
loop_
_entity_poly.entity_id
_entity_poly.type
_entity_poly.pdbx_seq_one_letter_code
_entity_poly.pdbx_strand_id
1 'polypeptide(L)'
;MAGMWSSSGRFRLPDGVRIVGRDSDGVRMSVSMPTDEHGFFGRQCPSCSQLFRVDSDDYEALPDDLELWCVYCGHHDGHSEFITDQQLARAKRAVGDWAVQSIGRSLGDSFSRMSTPAPRSGFGIHISYRSRPFYPQPLPGIDEERLIRIRACAGCAVRYAVFGEHRYCPVCGPLPANVVASDALGAETARLDGLAQLATDAMATLREQGVFTRIYVDTLENLVGVVETLAKAVFNAALPDAALKIKGKGNAFQRLNDTADLFTAAGYSDLRTMLDASTWQRLKEVWATRHLFTHNDGVVDDKYLTKVPASTARRGQRLTITEQSCRQAIADTQALCLAITALTAAPEPAAPLVADQ
;
A
#
# COMPACT_ATOMS: atom_id res chain seq x y z
N MET A 1 14.10 -35.40 -1.36
CA MET A 1 15.40 -34.76 -1.64
C MET A 1 16.05 -34.48 -0.29
N ALA A 2 17.23 -35.06 -0.06
CA ALA A 2 17.91 -34.90 1.21
C ALA A 2 18.49 -33.48 1.30
N GLY A 3 17.97 -32.67 2.23
CA GLY A 3 18.44 -31.33 2.51
C GLY A 3 19.92 -31.34 2.91
N MET A 4 20.73 -30.60 2.18
CA MET A 4 22.13 -30.38 2.53
C MET A 4 22.21 -29.48 3.77
N TRP A 5 22.63 -30.04 4.89
CA TRP A 5 22.88 -29.32 6.14
C TRP A 5 24.23 -28.61 6.08
N SER A 6 24.26 -27.29 6.17
CA SER A 6 25.52 -26.56 6.27
C SER A 6 26.10 -26.71 7.69
N SER A 7 27.30 -27.26 7.82
CA SER A 7 28.02 -27.38 9.09
C SER A 7 29.04 -26.24 9.21
N SER A 8 28.69 -25.14 9.84
CA SER A 8 29.70 -24.19 10.31
C SER A 8 30.29 -24.66 11.62
N GLY A 9 31.36 -25.40 11.52
CA GLY A 9 32.33 -25.81 12.54
C GLY A 9 31.88 -26.54 13.81
N ARG A 10 30.70 -26.39 14.37
CA ARG A 10 30.21 -27.03 15.60
C ARG A 10 28.69 -27.09 15.78
N PHE A 11 27.91 -26.31 15.07
CA PHE A 11 26.46 -26.29 15.23
C PHE A 11 25.76 -26.78 13.96
N ARG A 12 24.68 -27.52 14.14
CA ARG A 12 23.78 -27.91 13.05
C ARG A 12 22.74 -26.81 12.92
N LEU A 13 22.76 -26.09 11.80
CA LEU A 13 21.81 -25.03 11.51
C LEU A 13 20.84 -25.50 10.44
N PRO A 14 19.56 -25.07 10.48
CA PRO A 14 18.65 -25.34 9.37
C PRO A 14 19.07 -24.58 8.11
N ASP A 15 18.59 -25.04 6.96
CA ASP A 15 18.84 -24.35 5.69
C ASP A 15 18.37 -22.89 5.78
N GLY A 16 19.17 -21.98 5.23
CA GLY A 16 18.91 -20.54 5.26
C GLY A 16 19.36 -19.83 6.54
N VAL A 17 20.03 -20.51 7.48
CA VAL A 17 20.62 -19.89 8.68
C VAL A 17 22.14 -19.94 8.60
N ARG A 18 22.80 -18.82 8.88
CA ARG A 18 24.27 -18.70 8.95
C ARG A 18 24.69 -17.91 10.18
N ILE A 19 25.79 -18.32 10.82
CA ILE A 19 26.45 -17.48 11.81
C ILE A 19 27.40 -16.55 11.07
N VAL A 20 27.14 -15.24 11.20
CA VAL A 20 27.91 -14.18 10.50
C VAL A 20 28.90 -13.46 11.42
N GLY A 21 28.78 -13.65 12.74
CA GLY A 21 29.72 -13.06 13.69
C GLY A 21 29.59 -13.68 15.08
N ARG A 22 30.68 -13.57 15.88
CA ARG A 22 30.72 -13.92 17.31
C ARG A 22 31.58 -12.88 17.99
N ASP A 23 31.08 -12.36 19.10
CA ASP A 23 31.78 -11.45 19.99
C ASP A 23 31.63 -11.91 21.45
N SER A 24 32.15 -11.14 22.41
CA SER A 24 32.03 -11.41 23.85
C SER A 24 30.57 -11.43 24.31
N ASP A 25 29.71 -10.72 23.65
CA ASP A 25 28.33 -10.45 24.10
C ASP A 25 27.31 -11.37 23.41
N GLY A 26 27.73 -12.08 22.32
CA GLY A 26 26.80 -12.97 21.65
C GLY A 26 27.19 -13.51 20.29
N VAL A 27 26.20 -14.02 19.58
CA VAL A 27 26.33 -14.57 18.23
C VAL A 27 25.37 -13.84 17.31
N ARG A 28 25.89 -13.31 16.21
CA ARG A 28 25.09 -12.76 15.13
C ARG A 28 24.77 -13.84 14.13
N MET A 29 23.49 -13.95 13.78
CA MET A 29 23.00 -14.90 12.80
C MET A 29 22.26 -14.19 11.68
N SER A 30 22.49 -14.65 10.46
CA SER A 30 21.67 -14.30 9.29
C SER A 30 20.64 -15.41 9.08
N VAL A 31 19.40 -15.00 8.86
CA VAL A 31 18.28 -15.91 8.54
C VAL A 31 17.72 -15.46 7.21
N SER A 32 17.75 -16.33 6.20
CA SER A 32 17.20 -16.02 4.89
C SER A 32 15.69 -15.89 4.95
N MET A 33 15.14 -14.85 4.37
CA MET A 33 13.72 -14.66 4.16
C MET A 33 13.39 -15.06 2.72
N PRO A 34 12.51 -16.05 2.51
CA PRO A 34 12.09 -16.41 1.16
C PRO A 34 11.27 -15.28 0.54
N THR A 35 11.46 -15.09 -0.75
CA THR A 35 10.65 -14.23 -1.60
C THR A 35 9.52 -15.02 -2.23
N ASP A 36 8.50 -14.32 -2.75
CA ASP A 36 7.49 -14.93 -3.62
C ASP A 36 8.04 -15.24 -5.03
N GLU A 37 7.17 -15.73 -5.91
CA GLU A 37 7.53 -16.09 -7.29
C GLU A 37 7.96 -14.88 -8.16
N HIS A 38 7.69 -13.66 -7.69
CA HIS A 38 8.05 -12.41 -8.36
C HIS A 38 9.25 -11.69 -7.70
N GLY A 39 9.87 -12.29 -6.69
CA GLY A 39 11.01 -11.71 -5.99
C GLY A 39 10.66 -10.74 -4.86
N PHE A 40 9.39 -10.65 -4.45
CA PHE A 40 8.94 -9.75 -3.38
C PHE A 40 8.88 -10.48 -2.04
N PHE A 41 9.12 -9.73 -0.96
CA PHE A 41 8.95 -10.20 0.40
C PHE A 41 8.14 -9.21 1.25
N GLY A 42 7.46 -9.73 2.27
CA GLY A 42 6.53 -8.96 3.09
C GLY A 42 7.20 -7.99 4.06
N ARG A 43 6.52 -6.88 4.29
CA ARG A 43 6.74 -5.94 5.39
C ARG A 43 5.42 -5.63 6.04
N GLN A 44 5.37 -5.59 7.35
CA GLN A 44 4.17 -5.29 8.13
C GLN A 44 4.37 -4.03 8.94
N CYS A 45 3.45 -3.09 8.81
CA CYS A 45 3.56 -1.84 9.57
C CYS A 45 3.24 -2.07 11.05
N PRO A 46 4.10 -1.66 11.99
CA PRO A 46 3.83 -1.80 13.41
C PRO A 46 2.68 -0.91 13.90
N SER A 47 2.36 0.17 13.17
CA SER A 47 1.31 1.13 13.56
C SER A 47 -0.09 0.72 13.06
N CYS A 48 -0.23 0.33 11.79
CA CYS A 48 -1.53 -0.02 11.20
C CYS A 48 -1.71 -1.52 10.91
N SER A 49 -0.69 -2.32 11.17
CA SER A 49 -0.65 -3.78 10.95
C SER A 49 -0.87 -4.22 9.49
N GLN A 50 -0.92 -3.29 8.55
CA GLN A 50 -1.11 -3.60 7.14
C GLN A 50 0.16 -4.14 6.51
N LEU A 51 -0.02 -5.14 5.63
CA LEU A 51 1.04 -5.77 4.88
C LEU A 51 1.27 -5.05 3.55
N PHE A 52 2.54 -4.83 3.20
CA PHE A 52 2.99 -4.46 1.87
C PHE A 52 4.22 -5.31 1.52
N ARG A 53 4.62 -5.33 0.25
CA ARG A 53 5.79 -6.10 -0.17
C ARG A 53 6.79 -5.20 -0.88
N VAL A 54 8.06 -5.51 -0.75
CA VAL A 54 9.14 -4.81 -1.42
C VAL A 54 9.94 -5.83 -2.24
N ASP A 55 10.39 -5.43 -3.41
CA ASP A 55 11.27 -6.24 -4.24
C ASP A 55 12.60 -6.48 -3.52
N SER A 56 13.10 -7.72 -3.50
CA SER A 56 14.28 -8.09 -2.73
C SER A 56 15.55 -7.44 -3.25
N ASP A 57 15.73 -7.36 -4.56
CA ASP A 57 16.94 -6.80 -5.15
C ASP A 57 17.01 -5.28 -4.92
N ASP A 58 15.88 -4.60 -5.08
CA ASP A 58 15.77 -3.17 -4.81
C ASP A 58 15.99 -2.89 -3.31
N TYR A 59 15.48 -3.76 -2.43
CA TYR A 59 15.63 -3.63 -0.98
C TYR A 59 17.07 -3.86 -0.50
N GLU A 60 17.77 -4.86 -1.05
CA GLU A 60 19.17 -5.15 -0.71
C GLU A 60 20.12 -4.00 -1.11
N ALA A 61 19.71 -3.18 -2.07
CA ALA A 61 20.46 -2.00 -2.49
C ALA A 61 20.27 -0.77 -1.58
N LEU A 62 19.31 -0.81 -0.63
CA LEU A 62 19.05 0.30 0.27
C LEU A 62 20.12 0.39 1.37
N PRO A 63 20.45 1.60 1.86
CA PRO A 63 21.29 1.80 3.03
C PRO A 63 20.65 1.19 4.30
N ASP A 64 21.45 0.56 5.16
CA ASP A 64 20.99 -0.06 6.40
C ASP A 64 20.38 0.94 7.41
N ASP A 65 20.75 2.21 7.33
CA ASP A 65 20.29 3.30 8.19
C ASP A 65 19.07 4.06 7.63
N LEU A 66 18.58 3.66 6.46
CA LEU A 66 17.37 4.23 5.87
C LEU A 66 16.14 3.80 6.67
N GLU A 67 15.28 4.76 7.02
CA GLU A 67 13.95 4.47 7.56
C GLU A 67 12.97 4.10 6.43
N LEU A 68 12.20 3.03 6.63
CA LEU A 68 11.13 2.64 5.72
C LEU A 68 9.83 3.37 6.07
N TRP A 69 9.03 3.66 5.05
CA TRP A 69 7.69 4.22 5.20
C TRP A 69 6.63 3.15 4.99
N CYS A 70 5.63 3.13 5.86
CA CYS A 70 4.41 2.40 5.58
C CYS A 70 3.68 3.04 4.40
N VAL A 71 3.44 2.27 3.36
CA VAL A 71 2.80 2.76 2.11
C VAL A 71 1.38 3.27 2.32
N TYR A 72 0.71 2.89 3.40
CA TYR A 72 -0.68 3.24 3.71
C TYR A 72 -0.82 4.40 4.70
N CYS A 73 -0.23 4.30 5.90
CA CYS A 73 -0.45 5.26 6.98
C CYS A 73 0.68 6.28 7.15
N GLY A 74 1.82 6.09 6.47
CA GLY A 74 2.96 7.01 6.55
C GLY A 74 3.78 6.89 7.85
N HIS A 75 3.53 5.87 8.68
CA HIS A 75 4.46 5.54 9.77
C HIS A 75 5.83 5.19 9.17
N HIS A 76 6.91 5.70 9.76
CA HIS A 76 8.28 5.42 9.30
C HIS A 76 9.16 5.06 10.48
N ASP A 77 10.04 4.10 10.27
CA ASP A 77 10.94 3.56 11.27
C ASP A 77 12.04 2.71 10.60
N GLY A 78 12.99 2.22 11.40
CA GLY A 78 14.02 1.31 10.93
C GLY A 78 13.48 0.02 10.31
N HIS A 79 14.30 -0.60 9.47
CA HIS A 79 13.93 -1.80 8.71
C HIS A 79 13.42 -2.96 9.58
N SER A 80 13.96 -3.13 10.80
CA SER A 80 13.60 -4.21 11.73
C SER A 80 12.19 -4.09 12.28
N GLU A 81 11.63 -2.88 12.34
CA GLU A 81 10.29 -2.63 12.89
C GLU A 81 9.17 -3.09 11.95
N PHE A 82 9.48 -3.27 10.67
CA PHE A 82 8.53 -3.75 9.66
C PHE A 82 8.57 -5.27 9.43
N ILE A 83 9.17 -6.02 10.36
CA ILE A 83 9.19 -7.48 10.25
C ILE A 83 7.78 -8.06 10.40
N THR A 84 7.41 -9.04 9.56
CA THR A 84 6.12 -9.71 9.69
C THR A 84 6.14 -10.76 10.81
N ASP A 85 4.97 -11.12 11.33
CA ASP A 85 4.85 -12.16 12.36
C ASP A 85 5.46 -13.51 11.89
N GLN A 86 5.30 -13.84 10.61
CA GLN A 86 5.86 -15.07 10.04
C GLN A 86 7.39 -15.01 9.94
N GLN A 87 7.94 -13.87 9.52
CA GLN A 87 9.39 -13.64 9.50
C GLN A 87 9.97 -13.70 10.92
N LEU A 88 9.29 -13.06 11.88
CA LEU A 88 9.70 -13.12 13.30
C LEU A 88 9.66 -14.52 13.87
N ALA A 89 8.63 -15.29 13.57
CA ALA A 89 8.52 -16.70 13.98
C ALA A 89 9.66 -17.53 13.40
N ARG A 90 10.01 -17.31 12.13
CA ARG A 90 11.14 -17.96 11.45
C ARG A 90 12.47 -17.62 12.13
N ALA A 91 12.71 -16.35 12.43
CA ALA A 91 13.91 -15.90 13.14
C ALA A 91 13.99 -16.47 14.57
N LYS A 92 12.90 -16.41 15.33
CA LYS A 92 12.81 -16.99 16.69
C LYS A 92 13.12 -18.50 16.69
N ARG A 93 12.64 -19.22 15.68
CA ARG A 93 12.94 -20.64 15.54
C ARG A 93 14.44 -20.90 15.34
N ALA A 94 15.07 -20.15 14.44
CA ALA A 94 16.51 -20.27 14.17
C ALA A 94 17.35 -20.01 15.44
N VAL A 95 17.01 -18.96 16.19
CA VAL A 95 17.68 -18.61 17.46
C VAL A 95 17.43 -19.67 18.52
N GLY A 96 16.19 -20.16 18.64
CA GLY A 96 15.81 -21.22 19.60
C GLY A 96 16.59 -22.52 19.38
N ASP A 97 16.70 -22.97 18.14
CA ASP A 97 17.46 -24.17 17.78
C ASP A 97 18.96 -24.04 18.10
N TRP A 98 19.52 -22.86 17.87
CA TRP A 98 20.90 -22.57 18.26
C TRP A 98 21.08 -22.52 19.77
N ALA A 99 20.17 -21.91 20.52
CA ALA A 99 20.22 -21.78 21.97
C ALA A 99 20.18 -23.18 22.66
N VAL A 100 19.25 -24.04 22.20
CA VAL A 100 19.14 -25.42 22.71
C VAL A 100 20.46 -26.19 22.51
N GLN A 101 21.07 -26.07 21.32
CA GLN A 101 22.36 -26.71 21.05
C GLN A 101 23.48 -26.12 21.91
N SER A 102 23.50 -24.81 22.13
CA SER A 102 24.52 -24.13 22.96
C SER A 102 24.45 -24.60 24.41
N ILE A 103 23.25 -24.60 24.99
CA ILE A 103 23.00 -25.09 26.37
C ILE A 103 23.37 -26.58 26.49
N GLY A 104 22.91 -27.39 25.55
CA GLY A 104 23.21 -28.83 25.56
C GLY A 104 24.71 -29.15 25.53
N ARG A 105 25.49 -28.33 24.79
CA ARG A 105 26.97 -28.47 24.78
C ARG A 105 27.61 -28.03 26.08
N SER A 106 27.24 -26.86 26.58
CA SER A 106 27.78 -26.34 27.85
C SER A 106 27.56 -27.31 29.00
N LEU A 107 26.36 -27.92 29.02
CA LEU A 107 26.05 -29.01 29.99
C LEU A 107 26.91 -30.25 29.74
N GLY A 108 27.02 -30.67 28.47
CA GLY A 108 27.85 -31.84 28.09
C GLY A 108 29.31 -31.67 28.48
N ASP A 109 29.88 -30.49 28.21
CA ASP A 109 31.27 -30.16 28.59
C ASP A 109 31.45 -30.11 30.09
N SER A 110 30.48 -29.59 30.84
CA SER A 110 30.50 -29.55 32.30
C SER A 110 30.42 -30.98 32.89
N PHE A 111 29.51 -31.78 32.40
CA PHE A 111 29.39 -33.19 32.89
C PHE A 111 30.56 -34.06 32.44
N SER A 112 31.17 -33.84 31.28
CA SER A 112 32.36 -34.59 30.88
C SER A 112 33.57 -34.29 31.75
N ARG A 113 33.72 -33.05 32.26
CA ARG A 113 34.76 -32.66 33.22
C ARG A 113 34.54 -33.26 34.61
N MET A 114 33.26 -33.53 34.97
CA MET A 114 32.89 -34.14 36.25
C MET A 114 32.88 -35.67 36.21
N SER A 115 32.96 -36.29 35.00
CA SER A 115 33.01 -37.72 34.85
C SER A 115 34.34 -38.24 35.33
N THR A 116 34.33 -38.85 36.51
CA THR A 116 35.49 -39.61 37.08
C THR A 116 35.53 -41.00 36.49
N PRO A 117 36.75 -41.55 36.24
CA PRO A 117 36.88 -42.96 35.86
C PRO A 117 36.24 -43.85 36.94
N ALA A 118 35.53 -44.90 36.51
CA ALA A 118 34.93 -45.86 37.46
C ALA A 118 36.00 -46.40 38.43
N PRO A 119 35.77 -46.34 39.75
CA PRO A 119 36.72 -46.87 40.69
C PRO A 119 36.93 -48.38 40.46
N ARG A 120 38.16 -48.78 40.44
CA ARG A 120 38.55 -50.22 40.24
C ARG A 120 38.17 -51.13 41.36
N SER A 121 37.79 -50.62 42.51
CA SER A 121 37.23 -51.37 43.62
C SER A 121 36.59 -50.41 44.63
N GLY A 122 35.34 -50.69 45.05
CA GLY A 122 34.64 -49.96 46.08
C GLY A 122 33.35 -49.23 45.59
N PHE A 123 32.51 -48.84 46.56
CA PHE A 123 31.28 -48.08 46.29
C PHE A 123 31.60 -46.70 45.74
N GLY A 124 31.21 -46.42 44.51
CA GLY A 124 31.32 -45.10 43.87
C GLY A 124 30.14 -44.80 42.96
N ILE A 125 29.71 -43.56 42.88
CA ILE A 125 28.66 -43.10 41.95
C ILE A 125 29.34 -42.81 40.62
N HIS A 126 28.97 -43.56 39.58
CA HIS A 126 29.40 -43.30 38.21
C HIS A 126 28.37 -42.43 37.51
N ILE A 127 28.72 -41.20 37.19
CA ILE A 127 27.88 -40.29 36.39
C ILE A 127 28.36 -40.33 34.93
N SER A 128 27.51 -40.83 34.04
CA SER A 128 27.76 -40.74 32.59
C SER A 128 26.68 -39.91 31.92
N TYR A 129 27.09 -38.92 31.17
CA TYR A 129 26.20 -38.12 30.36
C TYR A 129 26.39 -38.46 28.87
N ARG A 130 25.30 -38.82 28.21
CA ARG A 130 25.27 -38.98 26.75
C ARG A 130 24.35 -37.92 26.15
N SER A 131 24.91 -36.97 25.43
CA SER A 131 24.11 -36.02 24.64
C SER A 131 23.49 -36.75 23.44
N ARG A 132 22.19 -36.55 23.21
CA ARG A 132 21.55 -36.99 21.98
C ARG A 132 21.91 -36.02 20.88
N PRO A 133 22.15 -36.50 19.63
CA PRO A 133 22.33 -35.59 18.48
C PRO A 133 21.11 -34.69 18.32
N PHE A 134 21.33 -33.40 18.25
CA PHE A 134 20.28 -32.44 17.92
C PHE A 134 20.13 -32.36 16.40
N TYR A 135 18.91 -32.47 15.92
CA TYR A 135 18.54 -32.30 14.53
C TYR A 135 17.61 -31.08 14.46
N PRO A 136 18.08 -29.94 13.89
CA PRO A 136 17.23 -28.80 13.73
C PRO A 136 16.07 -29.15 12.80
N GLN A 137 14.91 -28.60 13.08
CA GLN A 137 13.77 -28.74 12.20
C GLN A 137 13.85 -27.70 11.09
N PRO A 138 13.21 -27.93 9.93
CA PRO A 138 13.08 -26.92 8.90
C PRO A 138 12.48 -25.63 9.48
N LEU A 139 12.95 -24.48 8.96
CA LEU A 139 12.36 -23.20 9.34
C LEU A 139 10.91 -23.14 8.87
N PRO A 140 10.02 -22.46 9.62
CA PRO A 140 8.65 -22.20 9.16
C PRO A 140 8.65 -21.57 7.77
N GLY A 141 7.75 -21.98 6.90
CA GLY A 141 7.47 -21.32 5.64
C GLY A 141 6.92 -19.92 5.87
N ILE A 142 6.98 -19.09 4.86
CA ILE A 142 6.30 -17.79 4.82
C ILE A 142 5.21 -17.91 3.77
N ASP A 143 3.95 -17.84 4.20
CA ASP A 143 2.75 -17.89 3.36
C ASP A 143 1.95 -16.61 3.61
N GLU A 144 2.55 -15.49 3.23
CA GLU A 144 1.91 -14.17 3.32
C GLU A 144 1.00 -13.96 2.11
N GLU A 145 -0.05 -13.18 2.31
CA GLU A 145 -1.00 -12.87 1.27
C GLU A 145 -0.32 -12.23 0.05
N ARG A 146 -0.67 -12.73 -1.14
CA ARG A 146 -0.10 -12.25 -2.40
C ARG A 146 -0.67 -10.90 -2.76
N LEU A 147 0.20 -9.93 -2.96
CA LEU A 147 -0.16 -8.61 -3.45
C LEU A 147 0.14 -8.55 -4.95
N ILE A 148 -0.91 -8.37 -5.74
CA ILE A 148 -0.82 -8.41 -7.21
C ILE A 148 -0.50 -7.02 -7.78
N ARG A 149 -0.79 -5.97 -7.03
CA ARG A 149 -0.69 -4.59 -7.50
C ARG A 149 0.72 -4.04 -7.32
N ILE A 150 1.60 -4.37 -8.26
CA ILE A 150 2.99 -3.91 -8.28
C ILE A 150 3.06 -2.45 -8.71
N ARG A 151 3.91 -1.69 -8.03
CA ARG A 151 4.24 -0.29 -8.29
C ARG A 151 5.75 -0.10 -8.41
N ALA A 152 6.16 0.87 -9.21
CA ALA A 152 7.51 1.40 -9.20
C ALA A 152 7.44 2.90 -8.85
N CYS A 153 8.25 3.34 -7.91
CA CYS A 153 8.32 4.74 -7.54
C CYS A 153 9.04 5.54 -8.63
N ALA A 154 8.42 6.61 -9.14
CA ALA A 154 9.05 7.47 -10.14
C ALA A 154 10.27 8.25 -9.57
N GLY A 155 10.36 8.43 -8.26
CA GLY A 155 11.46 9.17 -7.62
C GLY A 155 12.70 8.33 -7.35
N CYS A 156 12.55 7.09 -6.83
CA CYS A 156 13.68 6.22 -6.44
C CYS A 156 13.72 4.89 -7.19
N ALA A 157 12.78 4.64 -8.10
CA ALA A 157 12.65 3.40 -8.89
C ALA A 157 12.36 2.12 -8.08
N VAL A 158 12.31 2.17 -6.75
CA VAL A 158 12.00 1.00 -5.92
C VAL A 158 10.65 0.39 -6.33
N ARG A 159 10.62 -0.92 -6.48
CA ARG A 159 9.43 -1.73 -6.77
C ARG A 159 8.82 -2.25 -5.47
N TYR A 160 7.52 -2.10 -5.34
CA TYR A 160 6.75 -2.57 -4.19
C TYR A 160 5.34 -2.99 -4.60
N ALA A 161 4.70 -3.80 -3.78
CA ALA A 161 3.34 -4.28 -4.03
C ALA A 161 2.42 -3.93 -2.86
N VAL A 162 1.19 -3.52 -3.18
CA VAL A 162 0.23 -2.95 -2.23
C VAL A 162 -1.17 -3.53 -2.40
N PHE A 163 -1.94 -3.47 -1.34
CA PHE A 163 -3.39 -3.60 -1.35
C PHE A 163 -4.07 -2.26 -1.58
N GLY A 164 -4.92 -2.18 -2.59
CA GLY A 164 -5.77 -1.01 -2.80
C GLY A 164 -4.99 0.29 -2.95
N GLU A 165 -5.53 1.35 -2.33
CA GLU A 165 -4.96 2.68 -2.37
C GLU A 165 -3.76 2.82 -1.41
N HIS A 166 -2.78 3.58 -1.85
CA HIS A 166 -1.61 3.91 -1.05
C HIS A 166 -1.21 5.37 -1.25
N ARG A 167 -0.46 5.92 -0.28
CA ARG A 167 -0.10 7.35 -0.27
C ARG A 167 1.38 7.61 -0.11
N TYR A 168 2.17 6.55 0.12
CA TYR A 168 3.60 6.66 0.39
C TYR A 168 4.39 5.63 -0.41
N CYS A 169 5.57 6.03 -0.86
CA CYS A 169 6.60 5.11 -1.31
C CYS A 169 7.32 4.56 -0.07
N PRO A 170 7.68 3.27 -0.02
CA PRO A 170 8.38 2.72 1.15
C PRO A 170 9.75 3.36 1.42
N VAL A 171 10.33 4.06 0.45
CA VAL A 171 11.66 4.70 0.52
C VAL A 171 11.57 6.23 0.55
N CYS A 172 10.83 6.84 -0.39
CA CYS A 172 10.77 8.30 -0.53
C CYS A 172 9.77 8.97 0.41
N GLY A 173 8.87 8.22 1.06
CA GLY A 173 7.76 8.77 1.82
C GLY A 173 6.62 9.28 0.94
N PRO A 174 6.04 10.47 1.19
CA PRO A 174 4.82 10.93 0.53
C PRO A 174 4.90 10.92 -1.00
N LEU A 175 3.92 10.30 -1.64
CA LEU A 175 3.77 10.30 -3.10
C LEU A 175 3.21 11.64 -3.59
N PRO A 176 3.54 12.07 -4.82
CA PRO A 176 2.90 13.21 -5.45
C PRO A 176 1.38 13.07 -5.51
N ALA A 177 0.64 14.16 -5.28
CA ALA A 177 -0.82 14.14 -5.20
C ALA A 177 -1.50 13.62 -6.47
N ASN A 178 -0.95 13.87 -7.65
CA ASN A 178 -1.44 13.35 -8.92
C ASN A 178 -1.28 11.83 -9.04
N VAL A 179 -0.21 11.26 -8.46
CA VAL A 179 0.00 9.80 -8.42
C VAL A 179 -1.04 9.16 -7.51
N VAL A 180 -1.27 9.74 -6.33
CA VAL A 180 -2.31 9.28 -5.39
C VAL A 180 -3.70 9.34 -6.01
N ALA A 181 -4.03 10.45 -6.70
CA ALA A 181 -5.31 10.60 -7.39
C ALA A 181 -5.50 9.58 -8.51
N SER A 182 -4.48 9.37 -9.34
CA SER A 182 -4.50 8.34 -10.41
C SER A 182 -4.68 6.94 -9.85
N ASP A 183 -4.02 6.64 -8.72
CA ASP A 183 -4.13 5.34 -8.06
C ASP A 183 -5.53 5.10 -7.49
N ALA A 184 -6.12 6.12 -6.87
CA ALA A 184 -7.49 6.05 -6.36
C ALA A 184 -8.53 5.84 -7.48
N LEU A 185 -8.40 6.54 -8.62
CA LEU A 185 -9.27 6.33 -9.79
C LEU A 185 -9.09 4.93 -10.39
N GLY A 186 -7.86 4.41 -10.41
CA GLY A 186 -7.58 3.04 -10.81
C GLY A 186 -8.24 2.00 -9.89
N ALA A 187 -8.29 2.28 -8.58
CA ALA A 187 -8.97 1.42 -7.62
C ALA A 187 -10.50 1.38 -7.83
N GLU A 188 -11.13 2.54 -8.16
CA GLU A 188 -12.55 2.59 -8.52
C GLU A 188 -12.85 1.78 -9.79
N THR A 189 -11.98 1.87 -10.81
CA THR A 189 -12.12 1.05 -12.03
C THR A 189 -12.00 -0.44 -11.70
N ALA A 190 -10.99 -0.83 -10.94
CA ALA A 190 -10.76 -2.23 -10.52
C ALA A 190 -11.93 -2.77 -9.68
N ARG A 191 -12.56 -1.93 -8.85
CA ARG A 191 -13.76 -2.30 -8.08
C ARG A 191 -14.92 -2.66 -9.00
N LEU A 192 -15.19 -1.87 -10.04
CA LEU A 192 -16.24 -2.16 -11.02
C LEU A 192 -15.91 -3.39 -11.86
N ASP A 193 -14.65 -3.58 -12.25
CA ASP A 193 -14.17 -4.75 -12.98
C ASP A 193 -14.32 -6.04 -12.16
N GLY A 194 -14.03 -5.96 -10.85
CA GLY A 194 -14.22 -7.06 -9.91
C GLY A 194 -15.68 -7.48 -9.78
N LEU A 195 -16.61 -6.54 -9.79
CA LEU A 195 -18.05 -6.86 -9.78
C LEU A 195 -18.48 -7.64 -11.04
N ALA A 196 -17.92 -7.32 -12.20
CA ALA A 196 -18.23 -8.00 -13.45
C ALA A 196 -17.73 -9.47 -13.49
N GLN A 197 -16.81 -9.85 -12.58
CA GLN A 197 -16.25 -11.19 -12.46
C GLN A 197 -17.04 -12.10 -11.50
N LEU A 198 -18.05 -11.57 -10.80
CA LEU A 198 -18.85 -12.35 -9.88
C LEU A 198 -19.70 -13.38 -10.62
N ALA A 199 -19.92 -14.54 -10.00
CA ALA A 199 -20.85 -15.56 -10.51
C ALA A 199 -22.28 -15.02 -10.61
N THR A 200 -23.04 -15.49 -11.59
CA THR A 200 -24.37 -14.95 -11.92
C THR A 200 -25.37 -15.01 -10.74
N ASP A 201 -25.33 -16.05 -9.94
CA ASP A 201 -26.16 -16.23 -8.75
C ASP A 201 -25.78 -15.24 -7.63
N ALA A 202 -24.48 -15.03 -7.41
CA ALA A 202 -23.98 -14.02 -6.49
C ALA A 202 -24.39 -12.61 -6.94
N MET A 203 -24.26 -12.30 -8.22
CA MET A 203 -24.71 -11.03 -8.81
C MET A 203 -26.21 -10.78 -8.58
N ALA A 204 -27.05 -11.79 -8.81
CA ALA A 204 -28.50 -11.68 -8.60
C ALA A 204 -28.80 -11.34 -7.13
N THR A 205 -28.22 -12.09 -6.20
CA THR A 205 -28.40 -11.87 -4.76
C THR A 205 -27.96 -10.44 -4.32
N LEU A 206 -26.80 -10.00 -4.77
CA LEU A 206 -26.29 -8.67 -4.44
C LEU A 206 -27.14 -7.53 -5.03
N ARG A 207 -27.73 -7.74 -6.23
CA ARG A 207 -28.67 -6.78 -6.81
C ARG A 207 -29.95 -6.68 -6.00
N GLU A 208 -30.54 -7.81 -5.61
CA GLU A 208 -31.75 -7.83 -4.77
C GLU A 208 -31.52 -7.13 -3.43
N GLN A 209 -30.32 -7.25 -2.85
CA GLN A 209 -29.94 -6.60 -1.61
C GLN A 209 -29.57 -5.12 -1.77
N GLY A 210 -29.56 -4.58 -2.99
CA GLY A 210 -29.23 -3.18 -3.27
C GLY A 210 -27.74 -2.84 -3.17
N VAL A 211 -26.86 -3.85 -3.06
CA VAL A 211 -25.40 -3.66 -2.89
C VAL A 211 -24.81 -2.91 -4.08
N PHE A 212 -25.21 -3.24 -5.32
CA PHE A 212 -24.74 -2.52 -6.51
C PHE A 212 -25.08 -1.04 -6.48
N THR A 213 -26.31 -0.70 -6.09
CA THR A 213 -26.71 0.72 -5.97
C THR A 213 -25.81 1.44 -4.98
N ARG A 214 -25.50 0.81 -3.84
CA ARG A 214 -24.61 1.41 -2.83
C ARG A 214 -23.20 1.60 -3.37
N ILE A 215 -22.64 0.60 -4.03
CA ILE A 215 -21.31 0.68 -4.65
C ILE A 215 -21.24 1.82 -5.67
N TYR A 216 -22.26 2.00 -6.51
CA TYR A 216 -22.28 3.07 -7.50
C TYR A 216 -22.39 4.47 -6.86
N VAL A 217 -23.17 4.61 -5.78
CA VAL A 217 -23.21 5.86 -4.99
C VAL A 217 -21.85 6.16 -4.39
N ASP A 218 -21.25 5.16 -3.74
CA ASP A 218 -19.92 5.29 -3.11
C ASP A 218 -18.84 5.65 -4.15
N THR A 219 -18.93 5.12 -5.38
CA THR A 219 -18.04 5.52 -6.49
C THR A 219 -18.13 7.02 -6.74
N LEU A 220 -19.34 7.59 -6.87
CA LEU A 220 -19.48 9.04 -7.12
C LEU A 220 -18.97 9.88 -5.93
N GLU A 221 -19.17 9.41 -4.70
CA GLU A 221 -18.66 10.09 -3.51
C GLU A 221 -17.13 10.11 -3.48
N ASN A 222 -16.50 8.97 -3.80
CA ASN A 222 -15.04 8.83 -3.85
C ASN A 222 -14.43 9.72 -4.95
N LEU A 223 -15.04 9.80 -6.14
CA LEU A 223 -14.55 10.66 -7.22
C LEU A 223 -14.47 12.13 -6.80
N VAL A 224 -15.49 12.64 -6.09
CA VAL A 224 -15.47 13.99 -5.54
C VAL A 224 -14.36 14.16 -4.50
N GLY A 225 -14.15 13.18 -3.64
CA GLY A 225 -13.07 13.17 -2.64
C GLY A 225 -11.67 13.18 -3.27
N VAL A 226 -11.46 12.43 -4.35
CA VAL A 226 -10.20 12.43 -5.11
C VAL A 226 -9.89 13.81 -5.66
N VAL A 227 -10.88 14.46 -6.33
CA VAL A 227 -10.69 15.81 -6.87
C VAL A 227 -10.44 16.83 -5.77
N GLU A 228 -11.21 16.79 -4.67
CA GLU A 228 -11.01 17.68 -3.53
C GLU A 228 -9.58 17.59 -2.99
N THR A 229 -9.10 16.37 -2.75
CA THR A 229 -7.78 16.12 -2.19
C THR A 229 -6.67 16.59 -3.14
N LEU A 230 -6.77 16.27 -4.42
CA LEU A 230 -5.83 16.71 -5.44
C LEU A 230 -5.82 18.22 -5.59
N ALA A 231 -6.99 18.85 -5.79
CA ALA A 231 -7.09 20.29 -5.99
C ALA A 231 -6.54 21.07 -4.79
N LYS A 232 -6.85 20.62 -3.57
CA LYS A 232 -6.32 21.22 -2.34
C LYS A 232 -4.79 21.08 -2.26
N ALA A 233 -4.25 19.92 -2.59
CA ALA A 233 -2.81 19.69 -2.56
C ALA A 233 -2.07 20.56 -3.59
N VAL A 234 -2.57 20.60 -4.84
CA VAL A 234 -2.01 21.42 -5.91
C VAL A 234 -2.10 22.90 -5.56
N PHE A 235 -3.24 23.38 -5.07
CA PHE A 235 -3.45 24.77 -4.69
C PHE A 235 -2.50 25.20 -3.57
N ASN A 236 -2.35 24.37 -2.53
CA ASN A 236 -1.45 24.64 -1.41
C ASN A 236 0.03 24.62 -1.80
N ALA A 237 0.42 23.73 -2.70
CA ALA A 237 1.80 23.67 -3.19
C ALA A 237 2.17 24.84 -4.11
N ALA A 238 1.20 25.33 -4.87
CA ALA A 238 1.42 26.38 -5.87
C ALA A 238 1.41 27.82 -5.30
N LEU A 239 0.80 28.03 -4.13
CA LEU A 239 0.55 29.37 -3.59
C LEU A 239 1.05 29.48 -2.13
N PRO A 240 2.02 30.37 -1.83
CA PRO A 240 2.47 30.62 -0.48
C PRO A 240 1.36 31.12 0.47
N ASP A 241 0.37 31.84 -0.08
CA ASP A 241 -0.77 32.43 0.65
C ASP A 241 -2.08 31.61 0.54
N ALA A 242 -1.99 30.34 0.11
CA ALA A 242 -3.14 29.45 -0.10
C ALA A 242 -4.11 29.45 1.08
N ALA A 243 -3.61 29.35 2.32
CA ALA A 243 -4.42 29.34 3.52
C ALA A 243 -5.29 30.62 3.68
N LEU A 244 -4.77 31.77 3.28
CA LEU A 244 -5.52 33.04 3.31
C LEU A 244 -6.60 33.05 2.24
N LYS A 245 -6.30 32.56 1.05
CA LYS A 245 -7.22 32.55 -0.12
C LYS A 245 -8.43 31.63 0.10
N ILE A 246 -8.29 30.56 0.88
CA ILE A 246 -9.37 29.59 1.20
C ILE A 246 -10.06 29.91 2.52
N LYS A 247 -9.56 30.85 3.32
CA LYS A 247 -10.14 31.22 4.63
C LYS A 247 -11.62 31.61 4.48
N GLY A 248 -12.48 30.99 5.27
CA GLY A 248 -13.93 31.25 5.26
C GLY A 248 -14.71 30.64 4.08
N LYS A 249 -14.07 29.94 3.16
CA LYS A 249 -14.74 29.33 2.00
C LYS A 249 -15.25 27.91 2.24
N GLY A 250 -15.08 27.38 3.46
CA GLY A 250 -15.53 26.02 3.83
C GLY A 250 -14.98 24.95 2.89
N ASN A 251 -15.85 24.04 2.46
CA ASN A 251 -15.49 22.93 1.55
C ASN A 251 -15.47 23.37 0.08
N ALA A 252 -14.75 24.46 -0.26
CA ALA A 252 -14.76 25.01 -1.62
C ALA A 252 -14.27 23.97 -2.66
N PHE A 253 -13.28 23.14 -2.34
CA PHE A 253 -12.77 22.12 -3.25
C PHE A 253 -13.72 20.93 -3.48
N GLN A 254 -14.78 20.77 -2.65
CA GLN A 254 -15.87 19.82 -2.91
C GLN A 254 -16.88 20.34 -3.94
N ARG A 255 -16.83 21.61 -4.27
CA ARG A 255 -17.74 22.26 -5.22
C ARG A 255 -17.01 22.57 -6.51
N LEU A 256 -17.38 21.85 -7.59
CA LEU A 256 -16.69 21.88 -8.86
C LEU A 256 -16.45 23.32 -9.41
N ASN A 257 -17.50 24.15 -9.41
CA ASN A 257 -17.37 25.53 -9.89
C ASN A 257 -16.49 26.39 -8.97
N ASP A 258 -16.64 26.23 -7.64
CA ASP A 258 -15.83 26.99 -6.67
C ASP A 258 -14.33 26.61 -6.78
N THR A 259 -14.05 25.35 -7.09
CA THR A 259 -12.67 24.91 -7.39
C THR A 259 -12.12 25.65 -8.60
N ALA A 260 -12.86 25.68 -9.71
CA ALA A 260 -12.44 26.42 -10.90
C ALA A 260 -12.26 27.94 -10.62
N ASP A 261 -13.19 28.54 -9.89
CA ASP A 261 -13.14 29.96 -9.51
C ASP A 261 -11.93 30.26 -8.59
N LEU A 262 -11.58 29.36 -7.68
CA LEU A 262 -10.40 29.52 -6.82
C LEU A 262 -9.09 29.57 -7.62
N PHE A 263 -8.90 28.66 -8.56
CA PHE A 263 -7.72 28.65 -9.43
C PHE A 263 -7.69 29.85 -10.34
N THR A 264 -8.81 30.24 -10.96
CA THR A 264 -8.91 31.42 -11.82
C THR A 264 -8.60 32.70 -11.03
N ALA A 265 -9.15 32.86 -9.82
CA ALA A 265 -8.86 33.97 -8.92
C ALA A 265 -7.41 34.04 -8.45
N ALA A 266 -6.70 32.91 -8.48
CA ALA A 266 -5.28 32.81 -8.17
C ALA A 266 -4.38 33.08 -9.40
N GLY A 267 -4.95 33.36 -10.58
CA GLY A 267 -4.23 33.69 -11.82
C GLY A 267 -3.92 32.49 -12.72
N TYR A 268 -4.48 31.32 -12.43
CA TYR A 268 -4.35 30.13 -13.27
C TYR A 268 -5.42 30.09 -14.37
N SER A 269 -5.22 29.24 -15.38
CA SER A 269 -6.19 28.98 -16.42
C SER A 269 -7.52 28.47 -15.85
N ASP A 270 -8.63 28.84 -16.48
CA ASP A 270 -9.94 28.34 -16.05
C ASP A 270 -10.10 26.85 -16.43
N LEU A 271 -10.30 26.00 -15.45
CA LEU A 271 -10.51 24.56 -15.65
C LEU A 271 -11.66 24.25 -16.62
N ARG A 272 -12.65 25.16 -16.71
CA ARG A 272 -13.78 25.05 -17.63
C ARG A 272 -13.37 25.15 -19.10
N THR A 273 -12.26 25.82 -19.39
CA THR A 273 -11.72 25.97 -20.74
C THR A 273 -10.66 24.94 -21.08
N MET A 274 -10.12 24.25 -20.07
CA MET A 274 -9.13 23.18 -20.25
C MET A 274 -9.77 21.85 -20.61
N LEU A 275 -11.07 21.69 -20.37
CA LEU A 275 -11.88 20.52 -20.71
C LEU A 275 -12.86 20.87 -21.83
N ASP A 276 -13.28 19.88 -22.60
CA ASP A 276 -14.40 20.09 -23.51
C ASP A 276 -15.71 20.37 -22.76
N ALA A 277 -16.61 21.14 -23.38
CA ALA A 277 -17.85 21.57 -22.74
C ALA A 277 -18.76 20.42 -22.33
N SER A 278 -18.72 19.30 -23.04
CA SER A 278 -19.51 18.13 -22.74
C SER A 278 -19.00 17.40 -21.50
N THR A 279 -17.69 17.26 -21.35
CA THR A 279 -17.04 16.70 -20.14
C THR A 279 -17.32 17.54 -18.91
N TRP A 280 -17.20 18.88 -19.02
CA TRP A 280 -17.54 19.78 -17.90
C TRP A 280 -19.01 19.65 -17.49
N GLN A 281 -19.92 19.52 -18.46
CA GLN A 281 -21.33 19.35 -18.17
C GLN A 281 -21.64 18.00 -17.49
N ARG A 282 -21.02 16.89 -17.92
CA ARG A 282 -21.15 15.58 -17.25
C ARG A 282 -20.58 15.62 -15.83
N LEU A 283 -19.45 16.27 -15.60
CA LEU A 283 -18.91 16.48 -14.25
C LEU A 283 -19.89 17.24 -13.36
N LYS A 284 -20.54 18.31 -13.85
CA LYS A 284 -21.58 19.02 -13.09
C LYS A 284 -22.74 18.09 -12.72
N GLU A 285 -23.14 17.20 -13.61
CA GLU A 285 -24.17 16.20 -13.35
C GLU A 285 -23.72 15.20 -12.28
N VAL A 286 -22.49 14.69 -12.35
CA VAL A 286 -21.90 13.80 -11.33
C VAL A 286 -21.95 14.46 -9.95
N TRP A 287 -21.49 15.70 -9.82
CA TRP A 287 -21.51 16.46 -8.57
C TRP A 287 -22.93 16.70 -8.05
N ALA A 288 -23.87 17.02 -8.94
CA ALA A 288 -25.28 17.20 -8.57
C ALA A 288 -25.93 15.89 -8.13
N THR A 289 -25.64 14.80 -8.84
CA THR A 289 -26.15 13.44 -8.52
C THR A 289 -25.60 12.95 -7.17
N ARG A 290 -24.29 13.09 -6.94
CA ARG A 290 -23.67 12.77 -5.64
C ARG A 290 -24.35 13.57 -4.52
N HIS A 291 -24.52 14.87 -4.68
CA HIS A 291 -25.18 15.71 -3.67
C HIS A 291 -26.60 15.24 -3.37
N LEU A 292 -27.33 14.83 -4.43
CA LEU A 292 -28.71 14.35 -4.30
C LEU A 292 -28.77 13.04 -3.48
N PHE A 293 -27.86 12.08 -3.76
CA PHE A 293 -27.81 10.83 -3.00
C PHE A 293 -27.38 11.03 -1.54
N THR A 294 -26.41 11.89 -1.31
CA THR A 294 -25.91 12.16 0.07
C THR A 294 -26.97 12.84 0.94
N HIS A 295 -27.83 13.72 0.37
CA HIS A 295 -28.71 14.58 1.17
C HIS A 295 -30.20 14.33 0.96
N ASN A 296 -30.61 13.63 -0.09
CA ASN A 296 -32.01 13.41 -0.44
C ASN A 296 -32.30 11.99 -0.98
N ASP A 297 -31.49 11.01 -0.60
CA ASP A 297 -31.65 9.59 -1.00
C ASP A 297 -31.86 9.39 -2.54
N GLY A 298 -31.28 10.25 -3.34
CA GLY A 298 -31.39 10.20 -4.79
C GLY A 298 -32.72 10.72 -5.36
N VAL A 299 -33.61 11.28 -4.53
CA VAL A 299 -34.90 11.83 -4.98
C VAL A 299 -34.71 13.22 -5.56
N VAL A 300 -35.07 13.38 -6.82
CA VAL A 300 -34.94 14.63 -7.61
C VAL A 300 -35.75 15.76 -7.00
N ASP A 301 -35.08 16.88 -6.74
CA ASP A 301 -35.65 18.14 -6.27
C ASP A 301 -35.45 19.28 -7.29
N ASP A 302 -36.03 20.44 -7.02
CA ASP A 302 -35.90 21.61 -7.89
C ASP A 302 -34.46 22.12 -7.97
N LYS A 303 -33.66 21.93 -6.93
CA LYS A 303 -32.24 22.31 -6.89
C LYS A 303 -31.41 21.46 -7.85
N TYR A 304 -31.69 20.15 -7.93
CA TYR A 304 -31.06 19.26 -8.90
C TYR A 304 -31.42 19.68 -10.34
N LEU A 305 -32.71 19.89 -10.63
CA LEU A 305 -33.16 20.30 -11.96
C LEU A 305 -32.58 21.65 -12.41
N THR A 306 -32.38 22.57 -11.47
CA THR A 306 -31.70 23.86 -11.77
C THR A 306 -30.21 23.64 -12.11
N LYS A 307 -29.53 22.71 -11.45
CA LYS A 307 -28.11 22.40 -11.71
C LYS A 307 -27.89 21.56 -12.96
N VAL A 308 -28.86 20.74 -13.33
CA VAL A 308 -28.81 19.81 -14.47
C VAL A 308 -30.02 20.04 -15.37
N PRO A 309 -30.09 21.19 -16.11
CA PRO A 309 -31.27 21.53 -16.92
C PRO A 309 -31.55 20.54 -18.05
N ALA A 310 -30.52 19.81 -18.51
CA ALA A 310 -30.64 18.77 -19.54
C ALA A 310 -31.17 17.42 -19.01
N SER A 311 -31.39 17.31 -17.70
CA SER A 311 -31.91 16.08 -17.09
C SER A 311 -33.35 15.79 -17.59
N THR A 312 -33.58 14.52 -17.96
CA THR A 312 -34.92 14.01 -18.30
C THR A 312 -35.70 13.56 -17.06
N ALA A 313 -35.07 13.57 -15.87
CA ALA A 313 -35.69 13.15 -14.63
C ALA A 313 -36.74 14.14 -14.17
N ARG A 314 -37.76 13.66 -13.48
CA ARG A 314 -38.86 14.48 -12.94
C ARG A 314 -38.70 14.66 -11.43
N ARG A 315 -39.18 15.79 -10.92
CA ARG A 315 -39.26 16.03 -9.49
C ARG A 315 -39.98 14.88 -8.77
N GLY A 316 -39.40 14.41 -7.67
CA GLY A 316 -39.90 13.27 -6.89
C GLY A 316 -39.50 11.91 -7.45
N GLN A 317 -38.90 11.83 -8.62
CA GLN A 317 -38.34 10.60 -9.17
C GLN A 317 -37.01 10.29 -8.45
N ARG A 318 -36.76 9.03 -8.09
CA ARG A 318 -35.45 8.59 -7.61
C ARG A 318 -34.54 8.27 -8.80
N LEU A 319 -33.35 8.85 -8.83
CA LEU A 319 -32.35 8.57 -9.85
C LEU A 319 -31.82 7.15 -9.73
N THR A 320 -31.42 6.59 -10.86
CA THR A 320 -30.73 5.32 -10.94
C THR A 320 -29.31 5.57 -11.46
N ILE A 321 -28.31 5.13 -10.70
CA ILE A 321 -26.91 5.13 -11.14
C ILE A 321 -26.61 3.78 -11.75
N THR A 322 -25.91 3.77 -12.88
CA THR A 322 -25.52 2.55 -13.59
C THR A 322 -24.01 2.38 -13.58
N GLU A 323 -23.53 1.16 -13.80
CA GLU A 323 -22.10 0.90 -13.98
C GLU A 323 -21.50 1.77 -15.09
N GLN A 324 -22.19 1.87 -16.22
CA GLN A 324 -21.75 2.69 -17.35
C GLN A 324 -21.61 4.17 -16.98
N SER A 325 -22.55 4.72 -16.20
CA SER A 325 -22.45 6.11 -15.72
C SER A 325 -21.28 6.30 -14.74
N CYS A 326 -20.99 5.30 -13.91
CA CYS A 326 -19.82 5.32 -13.02
C CYS A 326 -18.51 5.30 -13.82
N ARG A 327 -18.39 4.43 -14.82
CA ARG A 327 -17.20 4.36 -15.68
C ARG A 327 -16.97 5.66 -16.45
N GLN A 328 -18.04 6.28 -16.97
CA GLN A 328 -17.93 7.59 -17.61
C GLN A 328 -17.51 8.66 -16.61
N ALA A 329 -18.06 8.65 -15.39
CA ALA A 329 -17.70 9.59 -14.34
C ALA A 329 -16.22 9.44 -13.94
N ILE A 330 -15.69 8.22 -13.87
CA ILE A 330 -14.26 7.96 -13.61
C ILE A 330 -13.41 8.59 -14.72
N ALA A 331 -13.74 8.36 -15.99
CA ALA A 331 -13.00 8.90 -17.12
C ALA A 331 -13.02 10.46 -17.15
N ASP A 332 -14.19 11.05 -16.92
CA ASP A 332 -14.32 12.52 -16.86
C ASP A 332 -13.55 13.11 -15.67
N THR A 333 -13.57 12.41 -14.51
CA THR A 333 -12.80 12.81 -13.32
C THR A 333 -11.30 12.69 -13.55
N GLN A 334 -10.85 11.69 -14.28
CA GLN A 334 -9.44 11.55 -14.66
C GLN A 334 -8.99 12.73 -15.54
N ALA A 335 -9.79 13.12 -16.51
CA ALA A 335 -9.52 14.31 -17.34
C ALA A 335 -9.43 15.59 -16.49
N LEU A 336 -10.31 15.76 -15.51
CA LEU A 336 -10.26 16.88 -14.57
C LEU A 336 -9.00 16.86 -13.70
N CYS A 337 -8.62 15.70 -13.17
CA CYS A 337 -7.39 15.55 -12.38
C CYS A 337 -6.13 15.89 -13.20
N LEU A 338 -6.08 15.49 -14.47
CA LEU A 338 -5.01 15.87 -15.39
C LEU A 338 -4.98 17.38 -15.62
N ALA A 339 -6.14 18.02 -15.85
CA ALA A 339 -6.24 19.46 -16.01
C ALA A 339 -5.76 20.22 -14.75
N ILE A 340 -6.19 19.80 -13.55
CA ILE A 340 -5.73 20.38 -12.28
C ILE A 340 -4.22 20.28 -12.13
N THR A 341 -3.64 19.13 -12.45
CA THR A 341 -2.19 18.90 -12.36
C THR A 341 -1.44 19.79 -13.36
N ALA A 342 -1.97 19.96 -14.57
CA ALA A 342 -1.36 20.78 -15.60
C ALA A 342 -1.34 22.28 -15.27
N LEU A 343 -2.21 22.79 -14.37
CA LEU A 343 -2.21 24.19 -13.95
C LEU A 343 -0.87 24.66 -13.37
N THR A 344 -0.11 23.77 -12.74
CA THR A 344 1.14 24.08 -12.05
C THR A 344 2.36 23.44 -12.71
N ALA A 345 2.16 22.66 -13.78
CA ALA A 345 3.28 22.16 -14.57
C ALA A 345 4.00 23.34 -15.24
N ALA A 346 5.33 23.42 -15.11
CA ALA A 346 6.11 24.39 -15.86
C ALA A 346 5.82 24.18 -17.36
N PRO A 347 5.68 25.24 -18.16
CA PRO A 347 5.53 25.09 -19.61
C PRO A 347 6.70 24.26 -20.14
N GLU A 348 6.39 23.20 -20.86
CA GLU A 348 7.40 22.38 -21.53
C GLU A 348 8.31 23.30 -22.37
N PRO A 349 9.64 23.26 -22.25
CA PRO A 349 10.50 24.08 -23.05
C PRO A 349 10.17 23.81 -24.53
N ALA A 350 9.78 24.84 -25.24
CA ALA A 350 9.46 24.75 -26.67
C ALA A 350 10.60 24.01 -27.37
N ALA A 351 10.26 22.93 -28.08
CA ALA A 351 11.22 22.16 -28.84
C ALA A 351 12.00 23.14 -29.73
N PRO A 352 13.35 23.07 -29.80
CA PRO A 352 14.10 23.97 -30.64
C PRO A 352 13.62 23.82 -32.08
N LEU A 353 13.18 24.91 -32.67
CA LEU A 353 12.87 24.99 -34.11
C LEU A 353 14.10 24.51 -34.88
N VAL A 354 13.99 23.30 -35.42
CA VAL A 354 15.00 22.81 -36.39
C VAL A 354 14.93 23.78 -37.57
N ALA A 355 15.93 24.67 -37.67
CA ALA A 355 16.10 25.49 -38.82
C ALA A 355 16.47 24.57 -39.98
N ASP A 356 15.57 24.42 -40.95
CA ASP A 356 15.87 23.84 -42.26
C ASP A 356 17.00 24.63 -42.92
N GLN A 357 18.10 23.95 -43.10
CA GLN A 357 19.18 24.40 -44.04
C GLN A 357 19.10 23.59 -45.29
#